data_f14d9d053714f876a02832e6e02a3b34
#
_entry.id   f14d9d053714f876a02832e6e02a3b34
#
_cell.length_a   1.000
_cell.length_b   1.000
_cell.length_c   1.000
_cell.angle_alpha   90.00
_cell.angle_beta   90.00
_cell.angle_gamma   90.00
#
_symmetry.space_group_name_H-M   'P 1'
#
loop_
_entity.id
_entity.type
_entity.pdbx_description
1 polymer ?
#
loop_
_entity_poly.entity_id
_entity_poly.type
_entity_poly.pdbx_seq_one_letter_code
_entity_poly.pdbx_strand_id
1 'polypeptide(L)'
;VDGIHVHQYGAHIFHTNNKSVWDFVNSIVEFNRYTNCPVANYKGELYNLPFNMNTFNRMWPDVHTPAEAQAKIDEQKTEAITALGGREPQNLEEQALCLVGKDIFYKLIKEYTEKQWGRDCKDLPAFIIKRLPVRMIFDNNYFNDRYQGIPIGGYNKLIEGLLEGIECKSCVDFFNSEYKD
;
A
#
# COMPACT_ATOMS: atom_id res chain seq x y z
N VAL A 1 -6.07 23.04 -1.78
CA VAL A 1 -6.01 23.98 -0.66
C VAL A 1 -4.75 24.80 -0.82
N ASP A 2 -4.87 26.13 -0.83
CA ASP A 2 -3.74 27.08 -0.95
C ASP A 2 -2.77 26.80 -2.13
N GLY A 3 -3.30 26.38 -3.29
CA GLY A 3 -2.51 26.01 -4.46
C GLY A 3 -1.88 24.62 -4.42
N ILE A 4 -2.13 23.84 -3.37
CA ILE A 4 -1.65 22.46 -3.21
C ILE A 4 -2.79 21.49 -3.52
N HIS A 5 -2.51 20.48 -4.35
CA HIS A 5 -3.44 19.38 -4.60
C HIS A 5 -3.47 18.44 -3.38
N VAL A 6 -4.66 18.26 -2.82
CA VAL A 6 -4.86 17.39 -1.65
C VAL A 6 -5.77 16.23 -2.04
N HIS A 7 -5.31 15.00 -1.80
CA HIS A 7 -6.12 13.79 -1.96
C HIS A 7 -6.93 13.58 -0.67
N GLN A 8 -8.17 14.04 -0.65
CA GLN A 8 -9.01 14.06 0.56
C GLN A 8 -9.34 12.65 1.09
N TYR A 9 -9.48 11.68 0.20
CA TYR A 9 -9.91 10.31 0.53
C TYR A 9 -8.79 9.27 0.36
N GLY A 10 -7.55 9.68 0.52
CA GLY A 10 -6.36 8.85 0.35
C GLY A 10 -5.62 9.12 -0.95
N ALA A 11 -4.34 8.79 -0.96
CA ALA A 11 -3.50 9.00 -2.12
C ALA A 11 -3.90 8.07 -3.28
N HIS A 12 -4.19 8.65 -4.43
CA HIS A 12 -4.50 7.93 -5.66
C HIS A 12 -3.38 8.18 -6.67
N ILE A 13 -2.59 7.16 -6.95
CA ILE A 13 -1.57 7.18 -7.98
C ILE A 13 -1.99 6.21 -9.07
N PHE A 14 -2.15 6.70 -10.29
CA PHE A 14 -2.46 5.84 -11.43
C PHE A 14 -1.22 5.02 -11.80
N HIS A 15 -1.39 3.72 -11.99
CA HIS A 15 -0.32 2.83 -12.43
C HIS A 15 -0.86 1.68 -13.27
N THR A 16 -0.10 1.26 -14.28
CA THR A 16 -0.46 0.15 -15.17
C THR A 16 0.76 -0.36 -15.95
N ASN A 17 0.73 -1.64 -16.31
CA ASN A 17 1.65 -2.22 -17.30
C ASN A 17 1.08 -2.19 -18.72
N ASN A 18 -0.22 -1.88 -18.86
CA ASN A 18 -0.88 -1.86 -20.15
C ASN A 18 -0.67 -0.52 -20.86
N LYS A 19 0.12 -0.54 -21.95
CA LYS A 19 0.39 0.68 -22.74
C LYS A 19 -0.88 1.31 -23.32
N SER A 20 -1.83 0.52 -23.78
CA SER A 20 -3.07 1.04 -24.39
C SER A 20 -3.90 1.80 -23.36
N VAL A 21 -3.97 1.30 -22.10
CA VAL A 21 -4.63 2.01 -21.00
C VAL A 21 -3.90 3.31 -20.67
N TRP A 22 -2.57 3.28 -20.61
CA TRP A 22 -1.76 4.46 -20.37
C TRP A 22 -1.94 5.52 -21.45
N ASP A 23 -1.89 5.13 -22.73
CA ASP A 23 -2.09 6.03 -23.87
C ASP A 23 -3.51 6.62 -23.87
N PHE A 24 -4.51 5.82 -23.53
CA PHE A 24 -5.91 6.26 -23.45
C PHE A 24 -6.09 7.34 -22.38
N VAL A 25 -5.63 7.13 -21.14
CA VAL A 25 -5.80 8.15 -20.08
C VAL A 25 -4.99 9.41 -20.39
N ASN A 26 -3.82 9.29 -21.03
CA ASN A 26 -3.01 10.43 -21.46
C ASN A 26 -3.62 11.17 -22.68
N SER A 27 -4.52 10.56 -23.45
CA SER A 27 -5.26 11.27 -24.49
C SER A 27 -6.34 12.21 -23.92
N ILE A 28 -6.76 11.97 -22.68
CA ILE A 28 -7.76 12.78 -21.97
C ILE A 28 -7.07 13.90 -21.16
N VAL A 29 -6.06 13.53 -20.37
CA VAL A 29 -5.28 14.46 -19.54
C VAL A 29 -3.84 13.98 -19.46
N GLU A 30 -2.89 14.90 -19.57
CA GLU A 30 -1.47 14.57 -19.41
C GLU A 30 -1.16 14.12 -17.99
N PHE A 31 -0.40 13.03 -17.84
CA PHE A 31 0.11 12.54 -16.57
C PHE A 31 1.57 12.97 -16.38
N ASN A 32 1.90 13.38 -15.17
CA ASN A 32 3.30 13.55 -14.78
C ASN A 32 4.00 12.17 -14.64
N ARG A 33 5.30 12.19 -14.34
CA ARG A 33 6.08 10.96 -14.11
C ARG A 33 6.33 10.74 -12.61
N TYR A 34 5.32 10.98 -11.79
CA TYR A 34 5.44 10.78 -10.35
C TYR A 34 5.70 9.30 -10.04
N THR A 35 6.80 9.06 -9.33
CA THR A 35 7.13 7.73 -8.80
C THR A 35 6.73 7.67 -7.35
N ASN A 36 5.85 6.74 -6.99
CA ASN A 36 5.37 6.61 -5.63
C ASN A 36 6.40 5.91 -4.75
N CYS A 37 7.04 6.67 -3.86
CA CYS A 37 8.01 6.19 -2.89
C CYS A 37 7.56 6.56 -1.47
N PRO A 38 6.57 5.87 -0.90
CA PRO A 38 6.04 6.21 0.42
C PRO A 38 7.06 5.96 1.52
N VAL A 39 6.95 6.76 2.58
CA VAL A 39 7.78 6.66 3.78
C VAL A 39 6.87 6.55 4.99
N ALA A 40 7.10 5.53 5.81
CA ALA A 40 6.45 5.38 7.10
C ALA A 40 7.24 6.14 8.18
N ASN A 41 6.52 6.84 9.04
CA ASN A 41 7.08 7.45 10.24
C ASN A 41 6.59 6.66 11.46
N TYR A 42 7.51 5.97 12.13
CA TYR A 42 7.25 5.29 13.38
C TYR A 42 8.00 5.97 14.51
N LYS A 43 7.29 6.73 15.33
CA LYS A 43 7.85 7.45 16.51
C LYS A 43 9.09 8.31 16.19
N GLY A 44 9.09 8.96 15.02
CA GLY A 44 10.20 9.79 14.55
C GLY A 44 11.25 9.05 13.70
N GLU A 45 11.21 7.73 13.65
CA GLU A 45 12.05 6.94 12.74
C GLU A 45 11.36 6.79 11.38
N LEU A 46 12.10 7.08 10.30
CA LEU A 46 11.59 7.02 8.94
C LEU A 46 12.03 5.72 8.26
N TYR A 47 11.05 5.02 7.65
CA TYR A 47 11.25 3.76 6.95
C TYR A 47 10.69 3.84 5.53
N ASN A 48 11.47 3.38 4.55
CA ASN A 48 11.00 3.27 3.17
C ASN A 48 9.98 2.14 3.01
N LEU A 49 9.01 2.36 2.12
CA LEU A 49 8.03 1.35 1.70
C LEU A 49 8.08 1.20 0.17
N PRO A 50 7.74 0.01 -0.36
CA PRO A 50 7.41 -1.25 0.33
C PRO A 50 8.62 -1.77 1.12
N PHE A 51 8.42 -2.80 1.95
CA PHE A 51 9.51 -3.39 2.73
C PHE A 51 10.64 -3.87 1.81
N ASN A 52 11.77 -3.19 1.84
CA ASN A 52 12.91 -3.42 0.97
C ASN A 52 14.24 -3.29 1.74
N MET A 53 15.37 -3.44 1.07
CA MET A 53 16.68 -3.38 1.73
C MET A 53 16.94 -2.04 2.44
N ASN A 54 16.39 -0.90 1.96
CA ASN A 54 16.52 0.37 2.67
C ASN A 54 15.72 0.35 3.99
N THR A 55 14.56 -0.32 4.01
CA THR A 55 13.76 -0.54 5.23
C THR A 55 14.53 -1.39 6.25
N PHE A 56 15.11 -2.51 5.78
CA PHE A 56 15.78 -3.48 6.64
C PHE A 56 17.09 -2.95 7.21
N ASN A 57 17.90 -2.30 6.37
CA ASN A 57 19.14 -1.64 6.80
C ASN A 57 18.87 -0.54 7.84
N ARG A 58 17.76 0.20 7.71
CA ARG A 58 17.34 1.19 8.69
C ARG A 58 16.83 0.55 9.99
N MET A 59 16.10 -0.57 9.88
CA MET A 59 15.51 -1.28 11.03
C MET A 59 16.55 -2.06 11.83
N TRP A 60 17.50 -2.67 11.14
CA TRP A 60 18.59 -3.49 11.68
C TRP A 60 19.93 -2.96 11.18
N PRO A 61 20.63 -2.11 11.95
CA PRO A 61 21.87 -1.46 11.49
C PRO A 61 23.03 -2.41 11.14
N ASP A 62 22.95 -3.65 11.60
CA ASP A 62 23.88 -4.75 11.32
C ASP A 62 23.55 -5.54 10.04
N VAL A 63 22.42 -5.23 9.39
CA VAL A 63 21.95 -5.90 8.17
C VAL A 63 22.34 -5.06 6.95
N HIS A 64 23.22 -5.58 6.09
CA HIS A 64 23.73 -4.88 4.89
C HIS A 64 23.45 -5.62 3.59
N THR A 65 23.18 -6.92 3.66
CA THR A 65 22.97 -7.77 2.49
C THR A 65 21.58 -8.40 2.49
N PRO A 66 21.07 -8.79 1.30
CA PRO A 66 19.82 -9.55 1.19
C PRO A 66 19.80 -10.83 2.03
N ALA A 67 20.93 -11.53 2.11
CA ALA A 67 21.03 -12.76 2.89
C ALA A 67 20.88 -12.53 4.40
N GLU A 68 21.50 -11.48 4.93
CA GLU A 68 21.36 -11.06 6.33
C GLU A 68 19.93 -10.62 6.66
N ALA A 69 19.29 -9.84 5.76
CA ALA A 69 17.92 -9.42 5.92
C ALA A 69 16.96 -10.62 5.94
N GLN A 70 17.15 -11.56 5.01
CA GLN A 70 16.36 -12.79 4.95
C GLN A 70 16.55 -13.64 6.22
N ALA A 71 17.77 -13.83 6.67
CA ALA A 71 18.06 -14.58 7.89
C ALA A 71 17.37 -13.96 9.12
N LYS A 72 17.40 -12.62 9.24
CA LYS A 72 16.74 -11.90 10.34
C LYS A 72 15.23 -12.05 10.32
N ILE A 73 14.62 -11.97 9.14
CA ILE A 73 13.18 -12.20 8.96
C ILE A 73 12.84 -13.65 9.30
N ASP A 74 13.60 -14.63 8.79
CA ASP A 74 13.32 -16.06 8.99
C ASP A 74 13.50 -16.49 10.45
N GLU A 75 14.45 -15.90 11.18
CA GLU A 75 14.59 -16.08 12.62
C GLU A 75 13.29 -15.71 13.35
N GLN A 76 12.79 -14.50 13.10
CA GLN A 76 11.58 -13.99 13.77
C GLN A 76 10.30 -14.71 13.33
N LYS A 77 10.21 -15.11 12.06
CA LYS A 77 9.11 -15.96 11.56
C LYS A 77 9.11 -17.33 12.25
N THR A 78 10.29 -17.92 12.42
CA THR A 78 10.43 -19.21 13.10
C THR A 78 9.99 -19.13 14.56
N GLU A 79 10.34 -18.05 15.26
CA GLU A 79 9.83 -17.77 16.61
C GLU A 79 8.28 -17.75 16.64
N ALA A 80 7.68 -17.01 15.72
CA ALA A 80 6.22 -16.88 15.63
C ALA A 80 5.53 -18.22 15.30
N ILE A 81 6.03 -18.96 14.31
CA ILE A 81 5.50 -20.27 13.91
C ILE A 81 5.61 -21.28 15.06
N THR A 82 6.75 -21.27 15.76
CA THR A 82 6.96 -22.15 16.92
C THR A 82 5.97 -21.85 18.05
N ALA A 83 5.70 -20.56 18.30
CA ALA A 83 4.72 -20.14 19.30
C ALA A 83 3.29 -20.59 19.00
N LEU A 84 2.95 -20.83 17.73
CA LEU A 84 1.65 -21.38 17.32
C LEU A 84 1.49 -22.88 17.65
N GLY A 85 2.58 -23.60 17.94
CA GLY A 85 2.51 -25.01 18.32
C GLY A 85 1.95 -25.93 17.23
N GLY A 86 2.12 -25.56 15.95
CA GLY A 86 1.65 -26.35 14.80
C GLY A 86 0.22 -26.04 14.34
N ARG A 87 -0.47 -25.10 14.97
CA ARG A 87 -1.78 -24.60 14.47
C ARG A 87 -1.61 -23.50 13.45
N GLU A 88 -2.61 -23.30 12.60
CA GLU A 88 -2.69 -22.19 11.68
C GLU A 88 -2.95 -20.85 12.41
N PRO A 89 -2.45 -19.71 11.86
CA PRO A 89 -2.78 -18.39 12.36
C PRO A 89 -4.29 -18.11 12.34
N GLN A 90 -4.85 -17.64 13.47
CA GLN A 90 -6.29 -17.39 13.62
C GLN A 90 -6.71 -15.95 13.34
N ASN A 91 -5.77 -15.02 13.41
CA ASN A 91 -6.02 -13.58 13.24
C ASN A 91 -4.89 -12.92 12.46
N LEU A 92 -5.10 -11.63 12.13
CA LEU A 92 -4.17 -10.84 11.32
C LEU A 92 -2.79 -10.71 12.01
N GLU A 93 -2.75 -10.50 13.34
CA GLU A 93 -1.49 -10.39 14.08
C GLU A 93 -0.64 -11.66 13.93
N GLU A 94 -1.20 -12.81 14.23
CA GLU A 94 -0.49 -14.10 14.12
C GLU A 94 -0.02 -14.36 12.68
N GLN A 95 -0.88 -14.05 11.69
CA GLN A 95 -0.54 -14.22 10.28
C GLN A 95 0.61 -13.30 9.87
N ALA A 96 0.58 -12.03 10.28
CA ALA A 96 1.65 -11.08 9.96
C ALA A 96 2.98 -11.46 10.61
N LEU A 97 2.96 -11.86 11.87
CA LEU A 97 4.16 -12.34 12.57
C LEU A 97 4.81 -13.55 11.87
N CYS A 98 4.00 -14.47 11.36
CA CYS A 98 4.48 -15.62 10.58
C CYS A 98 4.96 -15.22 9.16
N LEU A 99 4.56 -14.08 8.63
CA LEU A 99 4.97 -13.62 7.29
C LEU A 99 6.24 -12.79 7.31
N VAL A 100 6.38 -11.87 8.27
CA VAL A 100 7.45 -10.84 8.25
C VAL A 100 8.20 -10.69 9.57
N GLY A 101 7.76 -11.36 10.63
CA GLY A 101 8.38 -11.26 11.95
C GLY A 101 7.91 -10.06 12.77
N LYS A 102 8.35 -10.01 14.03
CA LYS A 102 7.87 -9.07 15.04
C LYS A 102 8.28 -7.61 14.76
N ASP A 103 9.51 -7.37 14.31
CA ASP A 103 9.99 -5.99 14.17
C ASP A 103 9.25 -5.23 13.07
N ILE A 104 9.03 -5.88 11.91
CA ILE A 104 8.27 -5.32 10.80
C ILE A 104 6.80 -5.16 11.21
N PHE A 105 6.23 -6.17 11.85
CA PHE A 105 4.83 -6.13 12.27
C PHE A 105 4.56 -4.97 13.24
N TYR A 106 5.28 -4.90 14.36
CA TYR A 106 4.99 -3.90 15.38
C TYR A 106 5.34 -2.46 14.97
N LYS A 107 6.40 -2.28 14.15
CA LYS A 107 6.80 -0.94 13.71
C LYS A 107 5.99 -0.40 12.53
N LEU A 108 5.62 -1.26 11.56
CA LEU A 108 5.16 -0.78 10.24
C LEU A 108 3.78 -1.28 9.83
N ILE A 109 3.21 -2.28 10.52
CA ILE A 109 1.93 -2.88 10.13
C ILE A 109 0.86 -2.63 11.17
N LYS A 110 1.12 -2.93 12.44
CA LYS A 110 0.11 -2.97 13.50
C LYS A 110 -0.69 -1.67 13.59
N GLU A 111 -0.06 -0.57 13.95
CA GLU A 111 -0.74 0.70 14.20
C GLU A 111 -1.44 1.24 12.94
N TYR A 112 -0.83 1.08 11.76
CA TYR A 112 -1.45 1.45 10.50
C TYR A 112 -2.73 0.64 10.23
N THR A 113 -2.66 -0.68 10.43
CA THR A 113 -3.80 -1.58 10.19
C THR A 113 -4.94 -1.29 11.18
N GLU A 114 -4.62 -1.15 12.46
CA GLU A 114 -5.61 -0.83 13.49
C GLU A 114 -6.30 0.52 13.25
N LYS A 115 -5.53 1.53 12.79
CA LYS A 115 -6.09 2.82 12.38
C LYS A 115 -7.04 2.69 11.19
N GLN A 116 -6.68 1.89 10.17
CA GLN A 116 -7.51 1.72 8.96
C GLN A 116 -8.80 0.96 9.24
N TRP A 117 -8.74 -0.05 10.11
CA TRP A 117 -9.88 -0.92 10.40
C TRP A 117 -10.68 -0.51 11.64
N GLY A 118 -10.13 0.39 12.46
CA GLY A 118 -10.75 0.80 13.74
C GLY A 118 -10.86 -0.35 14.76
N ARG A 119 -10.02 -1.39 14.63
CA ARG A 119 -10.06 -2.62 15.44
C ARG A 119 -8.65 -3.14 15.67
N ASP A 120 -8.44 -3.86 16.80
CA ASP A 120 -7.18 -4.54 17.08
C ASP A 120 -6.89 -5.62 16.02
N CYS A 121 -5.60 -5.79 15.68
CA CYS A 121 -5.17 -6.81 14.72
C CYS A 121 -5.55 -8.23 15.14
N LYS A 122 -5.71 -8.49 16.44
CA LYS A 122 -6.17 -9.77 16.97
C LYS A 122 -7.64 -10.07 16.67
N ASP A 123 -8.45 -9.02 16.44
CA ASP A 123 -9.86 -9.12 16.11
C ASP A 123 -10.12 -9.15 14.60
N LEU A 124 -9.07 -9.04 13.80
CA LEU A 124 -9.14 -9.06 12.34
C LEU A 124 -8.79 -10.44 11.79
N PRO A 125 -9.53 -10.93 10.77
CA PRO A 125 -9.25 -12.23 10.17
C PRO A 125 -7.85 -12.32 9.53
N ALA A 126 -7.20 -13.48 9.64
CA ALA A 126 -5.88 -13.73 9.09
C ALA A 126 -5.79 -13.51 7.56
N PHE A 127 -6.87 -13.75 6.82
CA PHE A 127 -6.88 -13.63 5.37
C PHE A 127 -6.66 -12.20 4.84
N ILE A 128 -6.87 -11.17 5.67
CA ILE A 128 -6.67 -9.76 5.29
C ILE A 128 -5.20 -9.51 4.90
N ILE A 129 -4.26 -10.21 5.54
CA ILE A 129 -2.82 -10.03 5.33
C ILE A 129 -2.15 -11.30 4.78
N LYS A 130 -2.77 -11.96 3.82
CA LYS A 130 -2.21 -13.19 3.23
C LYS A 130 -0.85 -13.01 2.55
N ARG A 131 -0.56 -11.80 2.04
CA ARG A 131 0.67 -11.49 1.33
C ARG A 131 1.17 -10.11 1.71
N LEU A 132 2.44 -10.04 2.04
CA LEU A 132 3.16 -8.79 2.21
C LEU A 132 4.33 -8.76 1.23
N PRO A 133 4.45 -7.72 0.40
CA PRO A 133 5.56 -7.62 -0.53
C PRO A 133 6.84 -7.31 0.25
N VAL A 134 7.72 -8.30 0.37
CA VAL A 134 9.08 -8.17 0.90
C VAL A 134 10.03 -8.26 -0.29
N ARG A 135 10.89 -7.26 -0.47
CA ARG A 135 11.81 -7.16 -1.60
C ARG A 135 13.26 -7.10 -1.09
N MET A 136 14.07 -8.05 -1.51
CA MET A 136 15.50 -8.11 -1.15
C MET A 136 16.37 -7.29 -2.11
N ILE A 137 15.89 -6.08 -2.47
CA ILE A 137 16.55 -5.12 -3.37
C ILE A 137 16.48 -3.71 -2.79
N PHE A 138 17.35 -2.81 -3.23
CA PHE A 138 17.36 -1.39 -2.86
C PHE A 138 16.49 -0.58 -3.84
N ASP A 139 15.18 -0.82 -3.84
CA ASP A 139 14.22 -0.11 -4.68
C ASP A 139 13.04 0.37 -3.85
N ASN A 140 12.87 1.69 -3.79
CA ASN A 140 11.78 2.36 -3.04
C ASN A 140 10.53 2.59 -3.90
N ASN A 141 10.54 2.23 -5.18
CA ASN A 141 9.36 2.35 -6.01
C ASN A 141 8.28 1.39 -5.53
N TYR A 142 7.13 1.94 -5.08
CA TYR A 142 6.06 1.15 -4.52
C TYR A 142 5.42 0.23 -5.55
N PHE A 143 5.22 0.72 -6.78
CA PHE A 143 4.64 -0.06 -7.87
C PHE A 143 5.72 -0.68 -8.75
N ASN A 144 5.47 -1.90 -9.24
CA ASN A 144 6.30 -2.58 -10.23
C ASN A 144 5.86 -2.26 -11.67
N ASP A 145 4.81 -1.47 -11.84
CA ASP A 145 4.24 -1.15 -13.14
C ASP A 145 5.14 -0.18 -13.91
N ARG A 146 5.20 -0.38 -15.21
CA ARG A 146 6.02 0.40 -16.13
C ARG A 146 5.60 1.87 -16.20
N TYR A 147 4.30 2.11 -16.09
CA TYR A 147 3.68 3.43 -16.18
C TYR A 147 3.06 3.78 -14.85
N GLN A 148 3.38 4.95 -14.33
CA GLN A 148 2.77 5.50 -13.13
C GLN A 148 2.81 7.03 -13.17
N GLY A 149 1.87 7.68 -12.52
CA GLY A 149 1.80 9.13 -12.47
C GLY A 149 0.51 9.66 -11.85
N ILE A 150 0.45 10.97 -11.80
CA ILE A 150 -0.72 11.73 -11.33
C ILE A 150 -1.12 12.67 -12.46
N PRO A 151 -2.42 12.82 -12.77
CA PRO A 151 -2.86 13.72 -13.84
C PRO A 151 -2.54 15.19 -13.50
N ILE A 152 -1.98 15.91 -14.47
CA ILE A 152 -1.64 17.32 -14.32
C ILE A 152 -2.92 18.14 -14.15
N GLY A 153 -3.04 18.82 -13.01
CA GLY A 153 -4.23 19.57 -12.62
C GLY A 153 -5.28 18.74 -11.87
N GLY A 154 -4.94 17.49 -11.51
CA GLY A 154 -5.75 16.63 -10.62
C GLY A 154 -6.68 15.68 -11.35
N TYR A 155 -7.19 14.70 -10.60
CA TYR A 155 -8.06 13.63 -11.14
C TYR A 155 -9.42 14.12 -11.65
N ASN A 156 -9.91 15.27 -11.17
CA ASN A 156 -11.19 15.80 -11.65
C ASN A 156 -11.18 16.01 -13.18
N LYS A 157 -10.06 16.50 -13.74
CA LYS A 157 -9.93 16.64 -15.20
C LYS A 157 -10.03 15.31 -15.96
N LEU A 158 -9.46 14.25 -15.39
CA LEU A 158 -9.59 12.92 -16.00
C LEU A 158 -11.04 12.45 -15.95
N ILE A 159 -11.71 12.61 -14.81
CA ILE A 159 -13.11 12.20 -14.65
C ILE A 159 -14.03 13.03 -15.55
N GLU A 160 -13.84 14.35 -15.63
CA GLU A 160 -14.58 15.24 -16.52
C GLU A 160 -14.44 14.80 -17.98
N GLY A 161 -13.22 14.49 -18.43
CA GLY A 161 -12.99 14.00 -19.78
C GLY A 161 -13.58 12.61 -20.06
N LEU A 162 -13.56 11.71 -19.05
CA LEU A 162 -14.20 10.39 -19.19
C LEU A 162 -15.74 10.48 -19.26
N LEU A 163 -16.32 11.50 -18.65
CA LEU A 163 -17.76 11.74 -18.61
C LEU A 163 -18.25 12.70 -19.72
N GLU A 164 -17.37 13.14 -20.61
CA GLU A 164 -17.75 14.01 -21.70
C GLU A 164 -18.87 13.42 -22.56
N GLY A 165 -19.97 14.15 -22.71
CA GLY A 165 -21.16 13.71 -23.45
C GLY A 165 -22.06 12.73 -22.68
N ILE A 166 -21.77 12.41 -21.42
CA ILE A 166 -22.60 11.56 -20.55
C ILE A 166 -23.37 12.44 -19.56
N GLU A 167 -24.69 12.24 -19.48
CA GLU A 167 -25.49 12.91 -18.46
C GLU A 167 -25.14 12.35 -17.07
N CYS A 168 -24.68 13.23 -16.18
CA CYS A 168 -24.32 12.88 -14.82
C CYS A 168 -25.25 13.54 -13.81
N LYS A 169 -25.85 12.74 -12.94
CA LYS A 169 -26.67 13.23 -11.82
C LYS A 169 -25.88 13.08 -10.51
N SER A 170 -25.49 14.22 -9.93
CA SER A 170 -24.85 14.26 -8.62
C SER A 170 -25.86 14.33 -7.47
N CYS A 171 -25.41 14.06 -6.24
CA CYS A 171 -26.23 14.08 -5.04
C CYS A 171 -27.43 13.10 -5.07
N VAL A 172 -27.31 12.02 -5.82
CA VAL A 172 -28.29 10.93 -5.89
C VAL A 172 -27.78 9.76 -5.06
N ASP A 173 -28.60 9.32 -4.08
CA ASP A 173 -28.37 8.05 -3.43
C ASP A 173 -28.89 6.93 -4.33
N PHE A 174 -27.98 6.21 -5.00
CA PHE A 174 -28.33 5.14 -5.92
C PHE A 174 -29.24 4.08 -5.30
N PHE A 175 -28.98 3.68 -4.04
CA PHE A 175 -29.74 2.63 -3.37
C PHE A 175 -31.19 3.03 -3.01
N ASN A 176 -31.48 4.33 -2.96
CA ASN A 176 -32.79 4.89 -2.69
C ASN A 176 -33.39 5.62 -3.92
N SER A 177 -32.81 5.43 -5.10
CA SER A 177 -33.23 6.05 -6.35
C SER A 177 -34.02 5.10 -7.25
N GLU A 178 -34.68 5.66 -8.28
CA GLU A 178 -35.34 4.92 -9.37
C GLU A 178 -34.37 4.15 -10.28
N TYR A 179 -33.06 4.34 -10.12
CA TYR A 179 -32.00 3.72 -10.94
C TYR A 179 -31.47 2.41 -10.35
N LYS A 180 -32.01 1.95 -9.24
CA LYS A 180 -31.57 0.75 -8.56
C LYS A 180 -32.03 -0.55 -9.23
N ASP A 181 -33.12 -0.53 -10.00
CA ASP A 181 -33.80 -1.70 -10.61
C ASP A 181 -33.33 -1.97 -12.05
#